data_589b234abf338ba36a2fa81325d5f388
#
_entry.id   589b234abf338ba36a2fa81325d5f388
#
_cell.length_a   1.000
_cell.length_b   1.000
_cell.length_c   1.000
_cell.angle_alpha   90.00
_cell.angle_beta   90.00
_cell.angle_gamma   90.00
#
_symmetry.space_group_name_H-M   'P 1'
#
loop_
_entity.id
_entity.type
_entity.pdbx_description
1 polymer ?
#
loop_
_entity_poly.entity_id
_entity_poly.type
_entity_poly.pdbx_seq_one_letter_code
_entity_poly.pdbx_strand_id
1 'polypeptide(L)'
;MSSDKLLIHLSPKQGYNKIFDVGEYNMELTSFGLIQLADGTSYKGSTGDFEVALVLLGGKCSVKGRDFQFAEVGKRRNVFDGKPHTVYLPRHTDYEITALGDVDIAYNASPATRDTARPTVITPEECRTLSLGRDNFSRAATIMLDEKFDSEHFYIGEGMIPSGNWSGYPPHRHDFD
;
A
#
# COMPACT_ATOMS: atom_id res chain seq x y z
N MET A 1 23.86 -1.60 -12.46
CA MET A 1 22.94 -0.47 -12.80
C MET A 1 23.51 0.80 -12.20
N SER A 2 23.42 1.95 -12.90
CA SER A 2 23.78 3.25 -12.31
C SER A 2 22.79 3.56 -11.18
N SER A 3 23.29 4.06 -10.04
CA SER A 3 22.46 4.46 -8.88
C SER A 3 21.37 5.48 -9.24
N ASP A 4 21.58 6.25 -10.29
CA ASP A 4 20.64 7.28 -10.78
C ASP A 4 19.32 6.69 -11.30
N LYS A 5 19.30 5.39 -11.63
CA LYS A 5 18.08 4.69 -12.08
C LYS A 5 17.18 4.24 -10.93
N LEU A 6 17.69 4.28 -9.68
CA LEU A 6 16.92 3.85 -8.49
C LEU A 6 16.30 5.04 -7.73
N LEU A 7 16.64 6.27 -8.13
CA LEU A 7 16.06 7.47 -7.55
C LEU A 7 14.97 8.02 -8.47
N ILE A 8 13.74 7.99 -7.98
CA ILE A 8 12.56 8.50 -8.69
C ILE A 8 12.11 9.79 -8.02
N HIS A 9 12.12 10.89 -8.76
CA HIS A 9 11.56 12.16 -8.30
C HIS A 9 10.11 12.25 -8.75
N LEU A 10 9.20 12.29 -7.80
CA LEU A 10 7.77 12.44 -8.04
C LEU A 10 7.31 13.84 -7.65
N SER A 11 6.53 14.48 -8.53
CA SER A 11 5.74 15.68 -8.23
C SER A 11 4.27 15.29 -8.29
N PRO A 12 3.67 14.86 -7.17
CA PRO A 12 2.34 14.30 -7.17
C PRO A 12 1.28 15.29 -7.63
N LYS A 13 0.31 14.80 -8.38
CA LYS A 13 -0.87 15.54 -8.86
C LYS A 13 -2.13 14.86 -8.34
N GLN A 14 -3.25 15.55 -8.40
CA GLN A 14 -4.56 14.96 -8.12
C GLN A 14 -4.81 13.75 -8.99
N GLY A 15 -5.35 12.68 -8.39
CA GLY A 15 -5.57 11.39 -9.02
C GLY A 15 -4.40 10.41 -8.85
N TYR A 16 -4.31 9.44 -9.73
CA TYR A 16 -3.27 8.41 -9.71
C TYR A 16 -1.94 8.92 -10.30
N ASN A 17 -0.88 8.71 -9.56
CA ASN A 17 0.49 9.05 -9.93
C ASN A 17 1.30 7.75 -9.97
N LYS A 18 1.59 7.25 -11.15
CA LYS A 18 2.45 6.10 -11.34
C LYS A 18 3.88 6.41 -10.87
N ILE A 19 4.49 5.49 -10.13
CA ILE A 19 5.91 5.53 -9.80
C ILE A 19 6.66 4.53 -10.66
N PHE A 20 6.22 3.26 -10.68
CA PHE A 20 6.71 2.25 -11.62
C PHE A 20 5.67 1.14 -11.83
N ASP A 21 5.80 0.43 -12.93
CA ASP A 21 5.00 -0.75 -13.27
C ASP A 21 5.85 -2.03 -13.28
N VAL A 22 5.17 -3.17 -13.24
CA VAL A 22 5.75 -4.50 -13.49
C VAL A 22 6.60 -4.46 -14.77
N GLY A 23 7.83 -4.99 -14.69
CA GLY A 23 8.82 -4.96 -15.77
C GLY A 23 9.72 -3.73 -15.78
N GLU A 24 9.39 -2.67 -15.04
CA GLU A 24 10.28 -1.53 -14.83
C GLU A 24 11.19 -1.77 -13.62
N TYR A 25 12.42 -1.27 -13.65
CA TYR A 25 13.41 -1.35 -12.56
C TYR A 25 13.72 -2.77 -12.05
N ASN A 26 13.53 -3.80 -12.85
CA ASN A 26 13.62 -5.23 -12.50
C ASN A 26 12.56 -5.67 -11.46
N MET A 27 11.45 -4.95 -11.34
CA MET A 27 10.32 -5.34 -10.51
C MET A 27 9.36 -6.20 -11.33
N GLU A 28 9.44 -7.52 -11.16
CA GLU A 28 8.65 -8.48 -11.97
C GLU A 28 7.25 -8.71 -11.43
N LEU A 29 7.05 -8.51 -10.12
CA LEU A 29 5.79 -8.80 -9.43
C LEU A 29 5.14 -7.57 -8.78
N THR A 30 5.70 -6.37 -8.96
CA THR A 30 5.21 -5.20 -8.23
C THR A 30 5.08 -3.98 -9.14
N SER A 31 3.91 -3.34 -9.09
CA SER A 31 3.69 -1.96 -9.53
C SER A 31 3.42 -1.09 -8.31
N PHE A 32 3.89 0.14 -8.33
CA PHE A 32 3.70 1.09 -7.24
C PHE A 32 3.31 2.47 -7.74
N GLY A 33 2.41 3.11 -7.02
CA GLY A 33 1.96 4.46 -7.30
C GLY A 33 1.35 5.14 -6.07
N LEU A 34 0.95 6.39 -6.25
CA LEU A 34 0.23 7.18 -5.25
C LEU A 34 -1.09 7.67 -5.82
N ILE A 35 -2.15 7.62 -5.02
CA ILE A 35 -3.42 8.28 -5.33
C ILE A 35 -3.58 9.42 -4.33
N GLN A 36 -3.74 10.64 -4.85
CA GLN A 36 -4.00 11.84 -4.06
C GLN A 36 -5.32 12.44 -4.48
N LEU A 37 -6.24 12.60 -3.55
CA LEU A 37 -7.56 13.17 -3.82
C LEU A 37 -7.86 14.30 -2.83
N ALA A 38 -8.29 15.43 -3.36
CA ALA A 38 -8.88 16.50 -2.56
C ALA A 38 -10.29 16.13 -2.11
N ASP A 39 -10.76 16.76 -1.04
CA ASP A 39 -12.09 16.54 -0.48
C ASP A 39 -13.18 16.52 -1.56
N GLY A 40 -14.06 15.53 -1.47
CA GLY A 40 -15.20 15.35 -2.37
C GLY A 40 -14.84 14.89 -3.79
N THR A 41 -13.56 14.78 -4.16
CA THR A 41 -13.17 14.26 -5.47
C THR A 41 -13.14 12.74 -5.51
N SER A 42 -13.22 12.16 -6.71
CA SER A 42 -13.23 10.72 -6.90
C SER A 42 -12.20 10.26 -7.93
N TYR A 43 -11.72 9.05 -7.73
CA TYR A 43 -10.89 8.29 -8.68
C TYR A 43 -11.55 6.96 -9.01
N LYS A 44 -11.65 6.63 -10.29
CA LYS A 44 -12.14 5.33 -10.78
C LYS A 44 -10.99 4.52 -11.34
N GLY A 45 -10.92 3.26 -10.93
CA GLY A 45 -9.90 2.33 -11.38
C GLY A 45 -10.48 0.95 -11.65
N SER A 46 -9.68 0.13 -12.30
CA SER A 46 -9.91 -1.30 -12.50
C SER A 46 -8.62 -2.03 -12.19
N THR A 47 -8.72 -3.16 -11.50
CA THR A 47 -7.55 -3.98 -11.17
C THR A 47 -7.05 -4.78 -12.39
N GLY A 48 -7.91 -5.04 -13.39
CA GLY A 48 -7.56 -5.91 -14.51
C GLY A 48 -7.08 -7.28 -14.03
N ASP A 49 -5.93 -7.73 -14.53
CA ASP A 49 -5.29 -9.01 -14.15
C ASP A 49 -4.40 -8.88 -12.91
N PHE A 50 -4.57 -7.84 -12.10
CA PHE A 50 -3.77 -7.59 -10.89
C PHE A 50 -4.63 -7.71 -9.63
N GLU A 51 -4.03 -8.14 -8.54
CA GLU A 51 -4.51 -7.82 -7.21
C GLU A 51 -3.95 -6.46 -6.78
N VAL A 52 -4.72 -5.69 -6.02
CA VAL A 52 -4.37 -4.33 -5.61
C VAL A 52 -4.54 -4.16 -4.11
N ALA A 53 -3.55 -3.54 -3.47
CA ALA A 53 -3.63 -3.11 -2.09
C ALA A 53 -3.50 -1.59 -2.00
N LEU A 54 -4.54 -0.94 -1.48
CA LEU A 54 -4.64 0.48 -1.24
C LEU A 54 -4.35 0.76 0.23
N VAL A 55 -3.15 1.24 0.54
CA VAL A 55 -2.74 1.57 1.91
C VAL A 55 -2.98 3.07 2.14
N LEU A 56 -3.87 3.42 3.06
CA LEU A 56 -4.14 4.82 3.39
C LEU A 56 -3.00 5.41 4.20
N LEU A 57 -2.25 6.33 3.58
CA LEU A 57 -1.15 7.06 4.23
C LEU A 57 -1.68 8.14 5.16
N GLY A 58 -2.79 8.77 4.80
CA GLY A 58 -3.50 9.74 5.62
C GLY A 58 -4.85 10.10 5.01
N GLY A 59 -5.77 10.57 5.84
CA GLY A 59 -7.13 10.96 5.43
C GLY A 59 -8.15 9.82 5.50
N LYS A 60 -9.29 10.04 4.85
CA LYS A 60 -10.42 9.13 4.79
C LYS A 60 -11.02 9.07 3.39
N CYS A 61 -11.57 7.94 3.02
CA CYS A 61 -12.31 7.79 1.77
C CYS A 61 -13.43 6.76 1.90
N SER A 62 -14.35 6.73 0.94
CA SER A 62 -15.16 5.57 0.65
C SER A 62 -14.57 4.82 -0.54
N VAL A 63 -14.73 3.50 -0.55
CA VAL A 63 -14.34 2.65 -1.69
C VAL A 63 -15.53 1.77 -2.03
N LYS A 64 -15.97 1.80 -3.29
CA LYS A 64 -17.09 0.98 -3.75
C LYS A 64 -16.77 0.33 -5.08
N GLY A 65 -17.36 -0.80 -5.34
CA GLY A 65 -17.39 -1.50 -6.62
C GLY A 65 -18.79 -2.01 -6.91
N ARG A 66 -18.90 -2.93 -7.85
CA ARG A 66 -20.18 -3.47 -8.27
C ARG A 66 -20.94 -4.15 -7.10
N ASP A 67 -20.24 -4.98 -6.34
CA ASP A 67 -20.86 -5.87 -5.34
C ASP A 67 -20.33 -5.62 -3.91
N PHE A 68 -19.65 -4.48 -3.69
CA PHE A 68 -19.17 -4.09 -2.37
C PHE A 68 -19.17 -2.58 -2.18
N GLN A 69 -19.25 -2.16 -0.90
CA GLN A 69 -19.10 -0.77 -0.50
C GLN A 69 -18.51 -0.68 0.90
N PHE A 70 -17.40 0.03 1.00
CA PHE A 70 -16.77 0.44 2.25
C PHE A 70 -17.01 1.93 2.44
N ALA A 71 -17.98 2.28 3.26
CA ALA A 71 -18.50 3.65 3.34
C ALA A 71 -17.50 4.64 3.95
N GLU A 72 -16.68 4.19 4.90
CA GLU A 72 -15.63 4.98 5.51
C GLU A 72 -14.39 4.11 5.78
N VAL A 73 -13.29 4.44 5.12
CA VAL A 73 -11.98 3.80 5.28
C VAL A 73 -10.96 4.88 5.58
N GLY A 74 -10.13 4.66 6.59
CA GLY A 74 -9.13 5.62 7.03
C GLY A 74 -9.51 6.30 8.34
N LYS A 75 -8.47 6.67 9.11
CA LYS A 75 -8.64 7.32 10.41
C LYS A 75 -7.46 8.22 10.76
N ARG A 76 -6.24 7.82 10.34
CA ARG A 76 -5.02 8.55 10.67
C ARG A 76 -4.85 9.79 9.78
N ARG A 77 -4.28 10.84 10.34
CA ARG A 77 -3.98 12.09 9.61
C ARG A 77 -2.77 11.96 8.71
N ASN A 78 -1.81 11.12 9.10
CA ASN A 78 -0.57 10.83 8.38
C ASN A 78 0.03 9.52 8.89
N VAL A 79 1.14 9.08 8.30
CA VAL A 79 1.80 7.80 8.62
C VAL A 79 2.33 7.70 10.06
N PHE A 80 2.47 8.80 10.79
CA PHE A 80 2.90 8.82 12.19
C PHE A 80 1.73 8.80 13.17
N ASP A 81 0.49 8.88 12.68
CA ASP A 81 -0.73 8.97 13.50
C ASP A 81 -1.45 7.61 13.58
N GLY A 82 -0.74 6.60 14.03
CA GLY A 82 -1.27 5.24 14.22
C GLY A 82 -1.16 4.32 13.01
N LYS A 83 -1.80 3.16 13.12
CA LYS A 83 -1.76 2.12 12.10
C LYS A 83 -2.66 2.44 10.91
N PRO A 84 -2.34 1.94 9.70
CA PRO A 84 -3.13 2.19 8.50
C PRO A 84 -4.41 1.37 8.45
N HIS A 85 -5.37 1.86 7.66
CA HIS A 85 -6.35 1.02 6.98
C HIS A 85 -5.76 0.60 5.63
N THR A 86 -6.08 -0.61 5.19
CA THR A 86 -5.70 -1.10 3.87
C THR A 86 -6.94 -1.70 3.19
N VAL A 87 -7.17 -1.38 1.92
CA VAL A 87 -8.21 -2.02 1.12
C VAL A 87 -7.54 -2.98 0.15
N TYR A 88 -7.89 -4.24 0.24
CA TYR A 88 -7.50 -5.25 -0.73
C TYR A 88 -8.60 -5.39 -1.78
N LEU A 89 -8.22 -5.39 -3.05
CA LEU A 89 -9.08 -5.59 -4.21
C LEU A 89 -8.49 -6.72 -5.07
N PRO A 90 -9.22 -7.83 -5.28
CA PRO A 90 -8.76 -8.89 -6.17
C PRO A 90 -8.79 -8.46 -7.63
N ARG A 91 -8.23 -9.29 -8.50
CA ARG A 91 -8.30 -9.09 -9.95
C ARG A 91 -9.74 -8.93 -10.45
N HIS A 92 -9.91 -8.32 -11.62
CA HIS A 92 -11.20 -8.09 -12.30
C HIS A 92 -12.20 -7.26 -11.47
N THR A 93 -11.68 -6.36 -10.63
CA THR A 93 -12.49 -5.50 -9.77
C THR A 93 -12.46 -4.06 -10.29
N ASP A 94 -13.63 -3.57 -10.74
CA ASP A 94 -13.83 -2.15 -10.99
C ASP A 94 -14.21 -1.46 -9.67
N TYR A 95 -13.59 -0.31 -9.40
CA TYR A 95 -13.80 0.40 -8.15
C TYR A 95 -13.79 1.92 -8.33
N GLU A 96 -14.40 2.59 -7.38
CA GLU A 96 -14.39 4.04 -7.23
C GLU A 96 -13.99 4.40 -5.79
N ILE A 97 -12.99 5.27 -5.67
CA ILE A 97 -12.56 5.88 -4.40
C ILE A 97 -13.13 7.30 -4.38
N THR A 98 -13.82 7.68 -3.31
CA THR A 98 -14.27 9.06 -3.09
C THR A 98 -13.66 9.58 -1.80
N ALA A 99 -12.97 10.71 -1.87
CA ALA A 99 -12.34 11.34 -0.73
C ALA A 99 -13.38 11.94 0.25
N LEU A 100 -13.16 11.73 1.54
CA LEU A 100 -13.93 12.28 2.66
C LEU A 100 -13.02 13.17 3.50
N GLY A 101 -12.65 14.31 2.97
CA GLY A 101 -11.48 15.10 3.28
C GLY A 101 -10.30 14.74 2.36
N ASP A 102 -9.21 15.49 2.42
CA ASP A 102 -8.02 15.15 1.62
C ASP A 102 -7.50 13.78 2.01
N VAL A 103 -7.10 12.97 1.02
CA VAL A 103 -6.61 11.61 1.23
C VAL A 103 -5.40 11.28 0.36
N ASP A 104 -4.41 10.64 0.98
CA ASP A 104 -3.22 10.09 0.33
C ASP A 104 -3.21 8.57 0.48
N ILE A 105 -3.04 7.86 -0.62
CA ILE A 105 -3.10 6.40 -0.68
C ILE A 105 -1.88 5.86 -1.43
N ALA A 106 -1.15 4.93 -0.83
CA ALA A 106 -0.17 4.12 -1.55
C ALA A 106 -0.90 3.03 -2.31
N TYR A 107 -0.71 3.01 -3.62
CA TYR A 107 -1.23 2.01 -4.54
C TYR A 107 -0.17 0.95 -4.81
N ASN A 108 -0.46 -0.29 -4.46
CA ASN A 108 0.40 -1.45 -4.72
C ASN A 108 -0.39 -2.42 -5.59
N ALA A 109 0.22 -2.92 -6.67
CA ALA A 109 -0.41 -3.92 -7.51
C ALA A 109 0.57 -5.06 -7.83
N SER A 110 0.06 -6.28 -7.94
CA SER A 110 0.81 -7.47 -8.34
C SER A 110 -0.02 -8.28 -9.33
N PRO A 111 0.58 -8.89 -10.38
CA PRO A 111 -0.14 -9.81 -11.26
C PRO A 111 -0.79 -10.92 -10.43
N ALA A 112 -2.00 -11.31 -10.77
CA ALA A 112 -2.72 -12.36 -10.06
C ALA A 112 -3.48 -13.25 -11.04
N THR A 113 -3.62 -14.53 -10.68
CA THR A 113 -4.26 -15.56 -11.49
C THR A 113 -5.50 -16.16 -10.82
N ARG A 114 -5.60 -16.06 -9.48
CA ARG A 114 -6.69 -16.62 -8.69
C ARG A 114 -7.88 -15.66 -8.60
N ASP A 115 -9.09 -16.21 -8.72
CA ASP A 115 -10.36 -15.46 -8.63
C ASP A 115 -11.14 -15.77 -7.33
N THR A 116 -10.45 -16.32 -6.30
CA THR A 116 -11.08 -16.76 -5.06
C THR A 116 -11.23 -15.67 -4.01
N ALA A 117 -10.35 -14.69 -4.03
CA ALA A 117 -10.32 -13.62 -3.05
C ALA A 117 -11.47 -12.60 -3.23
N ARG A 118 -11.77 -11.85 -2.17
CA ARG A 118 -12.83 -10.84 -2.16
C ARG A 118 -12.31 -9.48 -1.74
N PRO A 119 -12.93 -8.39 -2.21
CA PRO A 119 -12.65 -7.06 -1.68
C PRO A 119 -12.78 -7.04 -0.16
N THR A 120 -11.74 -6.57 0.53
CA THR A 120 -11.65 -6.63 2.00
C THR A 120 -11.00 -5.36 2.53
N VAL A 121 -11.49 -4.86 3.67
CA VAL A 121 -10.80 -3.80 4.44
C VAL A 121 -10.05 -4.48 5.58
N ILE A 122 -8.79 -4.16 5.71
CA ILE A 122 -7.95 -4.50 6.87
C ILE A 122 -7.90 -3.25 7.76
N THR A 123 -8.43 -3.37 8.96
CA THR A 123 -8.49 -2.29 9.94
C THR A 123 -7.19 -2.19 10.76
N PRO A 124 -6.92 -1.06 11.43
CA PRO A 124 -5.78 -0.92 12.33
C PRO A 124 -5.70 -1.98 13.42
N GLU A 125 -6.86 -2.46 13.89
CA GLU A 125 -6.99 -3.47 14.94
C GLU A 125 -6.56 -4.86 14.45
N GLU A 126 -6.72 -5.15 13.18
CA GLU A 126 -6.32 -6.41 12.54
C GLU A 126 -4.83 -6.42 12.18
N CYS A 127 -4.19 -5.25 12.10
CA CYS A 127 -2.77 -5.16 11.80
C CYS A 127 -1.91 -5.70 12.96
N ARG A 128 -1.01 -6.64 12.64
CA ARG A 128 -0.05 -7.19 13.58
C ARG A 128 1.16 -6.26 13.70
N THR A 129 1.55 -5.87 14.91
CA THR A 129 2.79 -5.10 15.14
C THR A 129 3.86 -5.99 15.75
N LEU A 130 5.04 -5.99 15.17
CA LEU A 130 6.23 -6.69 15.61
C LEU A 130 7.27 -5.67 16.10
N SER A 131 7.81 -5.90 17.30
CA SER A 131 8.99 -5.18 17.76
C SER A 131 10.23 -5.95 17.31
N LEU A 132 11.08 -5.33 16.51
CA LEU A 132 12.23 -5.94 15.87
C LEU A 132 13.52 -5.23 16.30
N GLY A 133 14.61 -6.00 16.36
CA GLY A 133 15.92 -5.49 16.71
C GLY A 133 16.08 -5.14 18.19
N ARG A 134 17.21 -4.50 18.52
CA ARG A 134 17.56 -4.00 19.85
C ARG A 134 18.47 -2.79 19.72
N ASP A 135 18.60 -2.03 20.80
CA ASP A 135 19.43 -0.82 20.85
C ASP A 135 19.07 0.13 19.70
N ASN A 136 20.06 0.64 18.97
CA ASN A 136 19.86 1.54 17.81
C ASN A 136 19.39 0.82 16.54
N PHE A 137 19.05 -0.46 16.59
CA PHE A 137 18.36 -1.22 15.54
C PHE A 137 16.90 -1.55 15.90
N SER A 138 16.43 -1.02 17.03
CA SER A 138 15.03 -1.19 17.42
C SER A 138 14.09 -0.47 16.48
N ARG A 139 13.08 -1.20 16.00
CA ARG A 139 12.04 -0.68 15.11
C ARG A 139 10.73 -1.43 15.33
N ALA A 140 9.63 -0.86 14.88
CA ALA A 140 8.35 -1.55 14.80
C ALA A 140 7.98 -1.83 13.37
N ALA A 141 7.48 -3.02 13.07
CA ALA A 141 6.88 -3.37 11.79
C ALA A 141 5.39 -3.66 11.99
N THR A 142 4.53 -2.90 11.34
CA THR A 142 3.08 -3.11 11.33
C THR A 142 2.71 -3.81 10.04
N ILE A 143 2.28 -5.07 10.14
CA ILE A 143 1.92 -5.92 9.00
C ILE A 143 0.42 -5.83 8.78
N MET A 144 0.01 -5.45 7.58
CA MET A 144 -1.38 -5.35 7.13
C MET A 144 -1.82 -6.63 6.40
N LEU A 145 -1.00 -7.09 5.46
CA LEU A 145 -1.22 -8.33 4.72
C LEU A 145 -0.03 -9.26 4.98
N ASP A 146 -0.29 -10.45 5.45
CA ASP A 146 0.71 -11.47 5.73
C ASP A 146 0.38 -12.79 4.98
N GLU A 147 1.15 -13.82 5.23
CA GLU A 147 1.01 -15.14 4.62
C GLU A 147 -0.32 -15.87 4.91
N LYS A 148 -1.14 -15.34 5.83
CA LYS A 148 -2.46 -15.90 6.19
C LYS A 148 -3.60 -15.21 5.47
N PHE A 149 -3.33 -14.05 4.88
CA PHE A 149 -4.32 -13.33 4.10
C PHE A 149 -4.49 -14.00 2.72
N ASP A 150 -5.71 -14.04 2.21
CA ASP A 150 -6.00 -14.63 0.90
C ASP A 150 -5.63 -13.66 -0.24
N SER A 151 -4.34 -13.32 -0.33
CA SER A 151 -3.70 -12.68 -1.49
C SER A 151 -2.78 -13.68 -2.19
N GLU A 152 -2.38 -13.38 -3.41
CA GLU A 152 -1.51 -14.28 -4.18
C GLU A 152 -0.03 -13.95 -3.93
N HIS A 153 0.32 -12.68 -3.89
CA HIS A 153 1.71 -12.22 -3.81
C HIS A 153 1.99 -11.22 -2.69
N PHE A 154 0.96 -10.67 -2.02
CA PHE A 154 1.18 -9.59 -1.08
C PHE A 154 1.68 -10.04 0.29
N TYR A 155 2.78 -9.44 0.68
CA TYR A 155 3.21 -9.29 2.06
C TYR A 155 3.50 -7.81 2.29
N ILE A 156 2.58 -7.09 2.93
CA ILE A 156 2.62 -5.63 3.04
C ILE A 156 2.68 -5.20 4.49
N GLY A 157 3.64 -4.34 4.79
CA GLY A 157 3.82 -3.76 6.12
C GLY A 157 4.42 -2.36 6.07
N GLU A 158 4.33 -1.65 7.19
CA GLU A 158 5.00 -0.38 7.44
C GLU A 158 6.07 -0.55 8.50
N GLY A 159 7.28 -0.05 8.22
CA GLY A 159 8.37 0.03 9.19
C GLY A 159 8.42 1.40 9.86
N MET A 160 8.31 1.45 11.17
CA MET A 160 8.54 2.65 11.97
C MET A 160 9.90 2.56 12.64
N ILE A 161 10.82 3.42 12.22
CA ILE A 161 12.19 3.48 12.72
C ILE A 161 12.34 4.78 13.52
N PRO A 162 12.64 4.70 14.84
CA PRO A 162 12.90 5.89 15.63
C PRO A 162 14.08 6.68 15.09
N SER A 163 14.06 8.00 15.27
CA SER A 163 15.17 8.87 14.85
C SER A 163 16.50 8.42 15.49
N GLY A 164 17.54 8.35 14.67
CA GLY A 164 18.86 7.87 15.05
C GLY A 164 19.04 6.34 15.00
N ASN A 165 17.99 5.58 14.70
CA ASN A 165 18.07 4.14 14.56
C ASN A 165 18.28 3.70 13.11
N TRP A 166 18.73 2.46 12.95
CA TRP A 166 18.90 1.78 11.67
C TRP A 166 17.73 0.83 11.42
N SER A 167 17.34 0.69 10.15
CA SER A 167 16.26 -0.20 9.75
C SER A 167 16.62 -1.68 9.88
N GLY A 168 17.83 -2.07 9.53
CA GLY A 168 18.25 -3.47 9.56
C GLY A 168 19.74 -3.63 9.87
N TYR A 169 20.11 -4.85 10.29
CA TYR A 169 21.50 -5.21 10.56
C TYR A 169 21.75 -6.69 10.19
N PRO A 170 22.87 -6.99 9.50
CA PRO A 170 23.75 -6.04 8.83
C PRO A 170 23.05 -5.36 7.65
N PRO A 171 23.50 -4.17 7.20
CA PRO A 171 23.05 -3.59 5.96
C PRO A 171 23.29 -4.56 4.81
N HIS A 172 22.27 -4.81 4.01
CA HIS A 172 22.31 -5.79 2.91
C HIS A 172 21.43 -5.33 1.75
N ARG A 173 21.58 -6.01 0.61
CA ARG A 173 20.75 -5.82 -0.58
C ARG A 173 20.05 -7.14 -0.90
N HIS A 174 18.87 -7.03 -1.46
CA HIS A 174 18.10 -8.14 -1.99
C HIS A 174 18.32 -8.15 -3.51
N ASP A 175 19.42 -8.76 -3.96
CA ASP A 175 19.80 -8.77 -5.38
C ASP A 175 19.25 -9.99 -6.14
N PHE A 176 18.82 -11.02 -5.41
CA PHE A 176 18.47 -12.34 -5.96
C PHE A 176 17.22 -12.97 -5.34
N ASP A 177 16.46 -12.20 -4.58
CA ASP A 177 15.24 -12.67 -3.89
C ASP A 177 14.01 -12.48 -4.77
#